data_a28cd2214ca6d98393cada86a4f48ea7
#
_entry.id   a28cd2214ca6d98393cada86a4f48ea7
#
_cell.length_a   1.000
_cell.length_b   1.000
_cell.length_c   1.000
_cell.angle_alpha   90.00
_cell.angle_beta   90.00
_cell.angle_gamma   90.00
#
_symmetry.space_group_name_H-M   'P 1'
#
loop_
_entity.id
_entity.type
_entity.pdbx_description
1 polymer ?
#
loop_
_entity_poly.entity_id
_entity_poly.type
_entity_poly.pdbx_seq_one_letter_code
_entity_poly.pdbx_strand_id
1 'polypeptide(L)'
;MTKIKVAFIKFGGMANGGTEKYLQTIAAHLPKDEFEVDFFYCDAAPYIGSDFKHLDTDESRVQYTESHGVNLIKFDVEFKDVTKPTHDWVNTNFFDLFDEDNYDVIQTGRSGHPEYPFIHINKTPIIDSIHLAGMGEDKANVYRTVLISQEQKSKWVQAGGSPQRGVIIPVPVEVPEYDSTSYIEEFGCECKFVFGMHQRNDMHIFSPMPLDAYEEIQS
;
A
#
# COMPACT_ATOMS: atom_id res chain seq x y z
N MET A 1 14.57 -12.32 -23.55
CA MET A 1 14.43 -12.97 -22.23
C MET A 1 12.95 -13.06 -21.92
N THR A 2 12.51 -14.11 -21.24
CA THR A 2 11.13 -14.19 -20.75
C THR A 2 10.97 -13.18 -19.63
N LYS A 3 9.90 -12.37 -19.64
CA LYS A 3 9.64 -11.41 -18.57
C LYS A 3 9.24 -12.15 -17.29
N ILE A 4 9.56 -11.55 -16.16
CA ILE A 4 9.08 -11.98 -14.85
C ILE A 4 7.62 -11.52 -14.69
N LYS A 5 6.73 -12.45 -14.42
CA LYS A 5 5.31 -12.17 -14.21
C LYS A 5 5.03 -11.94 -12.73
N VAL A 6 4.50 -10.75 -12.42
CA VAL A 6 4.23 -10.32 -11.05
C VAL A 6 2.73 -10.06 -10.88
N ALA A 7 2.12 -10.73 -9.91
CA ALA A 7 0.77 -10.39 -9.47
C ALA A 7 0.84 -9.47 -8.25
N PHE A 8 0.33 -8.26 -8.37
CA PHE A 8 0.00 -7.42 -7.22
C PHE A 8 -1.41 -7.76 -6.76
N ILE A 9 -1.60 -7.99 -5.47
CA ILE A 9 -2.92 -8.32 -4.91
C ILE A 9 -3.18 -7.44 -3.69
N LYS A 10 -4.21 -6.61 -3.76
CA LYS A 10 -4.56 -5.70 -2.67
C LYS A 10 -6.07 -5.40 -2.66
N PHE A 11 -6.73 -5.72 -1.55
CA PHE A 11 -8.09 -5.27 -1.29
C PHE A 11 -8.07 -3.75 -1.07
N GLY A 12 -8.95 -3.03 -1.76
CA GLY A 12 -8.87 -1.58 -1.84
C GLY A 12 -7.68 -1.06 -2.66
N GLY A 13 -7.11 -1.91 -3.52
CA GLY A 13 -5.81 -1.64 -4.17
C GLY A 13 -5.75 -0.41 -5.06
N MET A 14 -6.89 0.05 -5.59
CA MET A 14 -6.99 1.26 -6.40
C MET A 14 -7.58 2.45 -5.63
N ALA A 15 -7.56 2.41 -4.31
CA ALA A 15 -7.92 3.56 -3.48
C ALA A 15 -6.79 4.61 -3.43
N ASN A 16 -7.14 5.80 -2.94
CA ASN A 16 -6.22 6.92 -2.77
C ASN A 16 -5.55 6.92 -1.38
N GLY A 17 -5.29 5.75 -0.82
CA GLY A 17 -4.62 5.56 0.47
C GLY A 17 -3.10 5.45 0.35
N GLY A 18 -2.38 5.63 1.47
CA GLY A 18 -0.91 5.59 1.48
C GLY A 18 -0.33 4.21 1.13
N THR A 19 -0.88 3.14 1.67
CA THR A 19 -0.46 1.76 1.39
C THR A 19 -0.79 1.36 -0.04
N GLU A 20 -1.94 1.80 -0.52
CA GLU A 20 -2.41 1.56 -1.88
C GLU A 20 -1.50 2.27 -2.89
N LYS A 21 -1.22 3.56 -2.69
CA LYS A 21 -0.28 4.34 -3.52
C LYS A 21 1.11 3.73 -3.56
N TYR A 22 1.59 3.21 -2.44
CA TYR A 22 2.88 2.51 -2.39
C TYR A 22 2.93 1.36 -3.40
N LEU A 23 1.93 0.48 -3.39
CA LEU A 23 1.89 -0.66 -4.31
C LEU A 23 1.65 -0.21 -5.77
N GLN A 24 0.77 0.77 -5.99
CA GLN A 24 0.52 1.34 -7.30
C GLN A 24 1.80 1.94 -7.90
N THR A 25 2.56 2.71 -7.10
CA THR A 25 3.83 3.31 -7.54
C THR A 25 4.87 2.25 -7.88
N ILE A 26 5.02 1.20 -7.07
CA ILE A 26 5.93 0.10 -7.40
C ILE A 26 5.49 -0.58 -8.69
N ALA A 27 4.23 -0.96 -8.82
CA ALA A 27 3.71 -1.62 -10.02
C ALA A 27 3.92 -0.77 -11.29
N ALA A 28 3.68 0.55 -11.19
CA ALA A 28 3.87 1.50 -12.27
C ALA A 28 5.33 1.60 -12.75
N HIS A 29 6.30 1.55 -11.83
CA HIS A 29 7.71 1.82 -12.10
C HIS A 29 8.58 0.57 -12.28
N LEU A 30 8.03 -0.64 -12.19
CA LEU A 30 8.75 -1.84 -12.60
C LEU A 30 9.12 -1.75 -14.10
N PRO A 31 10.40 -2.00 -14.49
CA PRO A 31 10.84 -1.96 -15.88
C PRO A 31 10.00 -2.88 -16.77
N LYS A 32 9.31 -2.34 -17.76
CA LYS A 32 8.36 -3.07 -18.60
C LYS A 32 9.03 -4.02 -19.63
N ASP A 33 10.31 -3.88 -19.84
CA ASP A 33 11.13 -4.83 -20.62
C ASP A 33 11.49 -6.08 -19.82
N GLU A 34 11.52 -6.01 -18.49
CA GLU A 34 11.86 -7.11 -17.59
C GLU A 34 10.62 -7.73 -16.93
N PHE A 35 9.58 -6.94 -16.65
CA PHE A 35 8.41 -7.35 -15.88
C PHE A 35 7.10 -7.25 -16.66
N GLU A 36 6.21 -8.20 -16.43
CA GLU A 36 4.80 -8.16 -16.79
C GLU A 36 3.99 -8.11 -15.49
N VAL A 37 3.12 -7.12 -15.36
CA VAL A 37 2.46 -6.81 -14.08
C VAL A 37 0.95 -6.84 -14.24
N ASP A 38 0.32 -7.72 -13.48
CA ASP A 38 -1.12 -7.75 -13.24
C ASP A 38 -1.40 -7.24 -11.83
N PHE A 39 -2.39 -6.36 -11.68
CA PHE A 39 -2.80 -5.83 -10.39
C PHE A 39 -4.26 -6.21 -10.08
N PHE A 40 -4.44 -7.14 -9.17
CA PHE A 40 -5.74 -7.60 -8.69
C PHE A 40 -6.23 -6.72 -7.55
N TYR A 41 -7.42 -6.15 -7.69
CA TYR A 41 -7.99 -5.24 -6.71
C TYR A 41 -9.50 -5.37 -6.60
N CYS A 42 -10.06 -4.90 -5.49
CA CYS A 42 -11.49 -4.76 -5.26
C CYS A 42 -11.77 -3.47 -4.50
N ASP A 43 -13.03 -3.10 -4.38
CA ASP A 43 -13.45 -2.05 -3.46
C ASP A 43 -13.32 -2.52 -2.00
N ALA A 44 -12.90 -1.63 -1.10
CA ALA A 44 -12.66 -1.99 0.29
C ALA A 44 -13.94 -1.91 1.14
N ALA A 45 -14.88 -1.00 0.83
CA ALA A 45 -16.10 -0.83 1.61
C ALA A 45 -16.94 -2.11 1.73
N PRO A 46 -17.11 -2.94 0.67
CA PRO A 46 -17.77 -4.23 0.81
C PRO A 46 -17.05 -5.21 1.74
N TYR A 47 -15.76 -5.00 1.96
CA TYR A 47 -14.91 -5.88 2.76
C TYR A 47 -14.85 -5.47 4.23
N ILE A 48 -14.72 -4.18 4.53
CA ILE A 48 -14.46 -3.66 5.89
C ILE A 48 -15.58 -2.75 6.42
N GLY A 49 -16.60 -2.46 5.62
CA GLY A 49 -17.77 -1.68 6.01
C GLY A 49 -17.87 -0.32 5.34
N SER A 50 -19.08 0.22 5.32
CA SER A 50 -19.44 1.45 4.59
C SER A 50 -18.68 2.72 5.04
N ASP A 51 -18.14 2.72 6.25
CA ASP A 51 -17.36 3.86 6.77
C ASP A 51 -16.00 3.99 6.07
N PHE A 52 -15.57 2.96 5.36
CA PHE A 52 -14.32 2.90 4.62
C PHE A 52 -14.46 3.15 3.12
N LYS A 53 -15.53 3.80 2.66
CA LYS A 53 -15.71 4.19 1.25
C LYS A 53 -14.55 4.99 0.66
N HIS A 54 -13.81 5.69 1.48
CA HIS A 54 -12.60 6.39 1.06
C HIS A 54 -11.46 5.44 0.61
N LEU A 55 -11.62 4.14 0.84
CA LEU A 55 -10.74 3.08 0.36
C LEU A 55 -11.34 2.32 -0.83
N ASP A 56 -12.45 2.78 -1.39
CA ASP A 56 -12.96 2.26 -2.65
C ASP A 56 -12.11 2.77 -3.83
N THR A 57 -12.36 2.20 -4.99
CA THR A 57 -11.65 2.54 -6.22
C THR A 57 -11.73 4.04 -6.53
N ASP A 58 -10.58 4.65 -6.69
CA ASP A 58 -10.41 6.03 -7.17
C ASP A 58 -10.01 5.98 -8.66
N GLU A 59 -10.84 6.58 -9.51
CA GLU A 59 -10.65 6.55 -10.97
C GLU A 59 -9.32 7.18 -11.40
N SER A 60 -8.84 8.19 -10.68
CA SER A 60 -7.55 8.81 -10.98
C SER A 60 -6.38 7.83 -10.74
N ARG A 61 -6.53 6.91 -9.80
CA ARG A 61 -5.53 5.88 -9.50
C ARG A 61 -5.57 4.73 -10.51
N VAL A 62 -6.76 4.40 -10.99
CA VAL A 62 -6.93 3.46 -12.12
C VAL A 62 -6.21 4.00 -13.35
N GLN A 63 -6.54 5.22 -13.79
CA GLN A 63 -5.94 5.87 -14.95
C GLN A 63 -4.41 6.00 -14.83
N TYR A 64 -3.93 6.40 -13.64
CA TYR A 64 -2.49 6.47 -13.37
C TYR A 64 -1.82 5.11 -13.58
N THR A 65 -2.35 4.06 -12.99
CA THR A 65 -1.74 2.73 -13.00
C THR A 65 -1.78 2.10 -14.40
N GLU A 66 -2.91 2.22 -15.10
CA GLU A 66 -3.06 1.76 -16.49
C GLU A 66 -2.15 2.51 -17.46
N SER A 67 -2.01 3.84 -17.31
CA SER A 67 -1.13 4.65 -18.18
C SER A 67 0.35 4.24 -18.07
N HIS A 68 0.73 3.58 -16.99
CA HIS A 68 2.06 3.01 -16.79
C HIS A 68 2.17 1.55 -17.26
N GLY A 69 1.17 1.03 -18.00
CA GLY A 69 1.22 -0.30 -18.59
C GLY A 69 1.06 -1.45 -17.61
N VAL A 70 0.35 -1.21 -16.51
CA VAL A 70 -0.08 -2.25 -15.58
C VAL A 70 -1.46 -2.76 -16.01
N ASN A 71 -1.64 -4.08 -16.07
CA ASN A 71 -2.92 -4.68 -16.35
C ASN A 71 -3.75 -4.75 -15.06
N LEU A 72 -4.91 -4.11 -15.03
CA LEU A 72 -5.78 -4.04 -13.88
C LEU A 72 -6.89 -5.08 -13.95
N ILE A 73 -7.04 -5.89 -12.90
CA ILE A 73 -8.03 -6.96 -12.81
C ILE A 73 -8.87 -6.73 -11.55
N LYS A 74 -10.09 -6.24 -11.74
CA LYS A 74 -11.03 -6.04 -10.62
C LYS A 74 -11.75 -7.34 -10.32
N PHE A 75 -11.75 -7.74 -9.04
CA PHE A 75 -12.55 -8.85 -8.54
C PHE A 75 -13.63 -8.36 -7.57
N ASP A 76 -14.65 -9.18 -7.39
CA ASP A 76 -15.76 -8.89 -6.51
C ASP A 76 -15.52 -9.45 -5.11
N VAL A 77 -15.97 -8.71 -4.10
CA VAL A 77 -15.94 -9.12 -2.70
C VAL A 77 -17.27 -8.81 -2.05
N GLU A 78 -17.80 -9.78 -1.35
CA GLU A 78 -19.00 -9.63 -0.54
C GLU A 78 -18.75 -10.14 0.88
N PHE A 79 -19.21 -9.39 1.86
CA PHE A 79 -19.16 -9.80 3.26
C PHE A 79 -20.12 -10.95 3.54
N LYS A 80 -19.61 -12.02 4.15
CA LYS A 80 -20.42 -13.11 4.66
C LYS A 80 -20.77 -12.97 6.14
N ASP A 81 -19.77 -12.74 6.98
CA ASP A 81 -19.92 -12.69 8.43
C ASP A 81 -18.69 -12.07 9.08
N VAL A 82 -18.82 -10.84 9.56
CA VAL A 82 -17.74 -10.08 10.23
C VAL A 82 -17.36 -10.61 11.61
N THR A 83 -18.18 -11.48 12.20
CA THR A 83 -17.95 -12.02 13.54
C THR A 83 -16.97 -13.19 13.55
N LYS A 84 -16.66 -13.78 12.40
CA LYS A 84 -15.73 -14.89 12.28
C LYS A 84 -14.34 -14.39 11.93
N PRO A 85 -13.34 -14.67 12.75
CA PRO A 85 -11.93 -14.27 12.49
C PRO A 85 -11.26 -15.17 11.44
N THR A 86 -12.05 -15.86 10.61
CA THR A 86 -11.57 -16.80 9.60
C THR A 86 -11.78 -16.25 8.21
N HIS A 87 -10.92 -16.66 7.29
CA HIS A 87 -10.93 -16.25 5.89
C HIS A 87 -12.17 -16.66 5.11
N ASP A 88 -13.03 -17.48 5.72
CA ASP A 88 -14.29 -17.93 5.13
C ASP A 88 -15.42 -16.89 5.21
N TRP A 89 -15.17 -15.74 5.79
CA TRP A 89 -16.16 -14.65 5.88
C TRP A 89 -16.27 -13.80 4.60
N VAL A 90 -15.35 -14.02 3.67
CA VAL A 90 -15.36 -13.33 2.38
C VAL A 90 -15.92 -14.25 1.30
N ASN A 91 -16.93 -13.76 0.57
CA ASN A 91 -17.38 -14.34 -0.68
C ASN A 91 -16.80 -13.54 -1.85
N THR A 92 -16.07 -14.19 -2.76
CA THR A 92 -15.36 -13.53 -3.84
C THR A 92 -15.17 -14.46 -5.03
N ASN A 93 -15.04 -13.87 -6.22
CA ASN A 93 -14.68 -14.56 -7.46
C ASN A 93 -13.16 -14.49 -7.74
N PHE A 94 -12.34 -14.12 -6.76
CA PHE A 94 -10.90 -13.93 -6.95
C PHE A 94 -10.23 -15.13 -7.64
N PHE A 95 -10.49 -16.35 -7.20
CA PHE A 95 -9.88 -17.55 -7.78
C PHE A 95 -10.46 -17.97 -9.14
N ASP A 96 -11.56 -17.35 -9.60
CA ASP A 96 -12.01 -17.51 -10.98
C ASP A 96 -11.15 -16.69 -11.95
N LEU A 97 -10.47 -15.65 -11.42
CA LEU A 97 -9.65 -14.70 -12.18
C LEU A 97 -8.15 -14.92 -11.97
N PHE A 98 -7.75 -15.54 -10.86
CA PHE A 98 -6.36 -15.70 -10.44
C PHE A 98 -5.95 -17.17 -10.37
N ASP A 99 -4.86 -17.48 -11.05
CA ASP A 99 -4.15 -18.77 -10.95
C ASP A 99 -2.69 -18.50 -10.61
N GLU A 100 -2.23 -18.99 -9.45
CA GLU A 100 -0.85 -18.76 -8.98
C GLU A 100 0.21 -19.32 -9.91
N ASP A 101 -0.09 -20.38 -10.68
CA ASP A 101 0.84 -21.01 -11.62
C ASP A 101 1.18 -20.09 -12.82
N ASN A 102 0.46 -18.99 -13.01
CA ASN A 102 0.73 -17.99 -14.03
C ASN A 102 1.75 -16.92 -13.61
N TYR A 103 2.21 -16.92 -12.37
CA TYR A 103 3.06 -15.86 -11.82
C TYR A 103 4.33 -16.39 -11.18
N ASP A 104 5.42 -15.65 -11.37
CA ASP A 104 6.71 -15.94 -10.76
C ASP A 104 6.81 -15.40 -9.32
N VAL A 105 6.08 -14.28 -9.04
CA VAL A 105 6.10 -13.59 -7.75
C VAL A 105 4.74 -12.95 -7.50
N ILE A 106 4.32 -12.94 -6.24
CA ILE A 106 3.16 -12.20 -5.76
C ILE A 106 3.63 -11.09 -4.82
N GLN A 107 3.18 -9.85 -5.07
CA GLN A 107 3.40 -8.71 -4.21
C GLN A 107 2.09 -8.29 -3.55
N THR A 108 2.12 -8.09 -2.23
CA THR A 108 0.95 -7.63 -1.48
C THR A 108 1.34 -6.60 -0.42
N GLY A 109 0.36 -5.84 0.04
CA GLY A 109 0.48 -4.93 1.18
C GLY A 109 -0.51 -5.31 2.25
N ARG A 110 -0.41 -6.52 2.77
CA ARG A 110 -1.22 -6.99 3.89
C ARG A 110 -0.85 -6.20 5.14
N SER A 111 -1.79 -6.05 6.02
CA SER A 111 -1.56 -5.44 7.32
C SER A 111 -1.07 -6.44 8.38
N GLY A 112 -0.25 -7.42 7.98
CA GLY A 112 0.30 -8.43 8.87
C GLY A 112 -0.63 -9.61 9.20
N HIS A 113 -1.83 -9.65 8.63
CA HIS A 113 -2.78 -10.73 8.83
C HIS A 113 -2.72 -11.76 7.69
N PRO A 114 -2.93 -13.06 7.97
CA PRO A 114 -3.11 -14.06 6.94
C PRO A 114 -4.52 -13.89 6.35
N GLU A 115 -4.67 -12.90 5.48
CA GLU A 115 -5.93 -12.58 4.84
C GLU A 115 -6.20 -13.56 3.69
N TYR A 116 -7.49 -13.85 3.46
CA TYR A 116 -7.92 -14.40 2.20
C TYR A 116 -7.50 -13.45 1.07
N PRO A 117 -6.98 -13.88 -0.08
CA PRO A 117 -6.82 -15.28 -0.50
C PRO A 117 -5.45 -15.91 -0.17
N PHE A 118 -4.57 -15.20 0.50
CA PHE A 118 -3.15 -15.56 0.63
C PHE A 118 -2.88 -16.89 1.34
N ILE A 119 -3.78 -17.32 2.21
CA ILE A 119 -3.68 -18.63 2.86
C ILE A 119 -3.80 -19.81 1.89
N HIS A 120 -4.40 -19.58 0.73
CA HIS A 120 -4.59 -20.59 -0.31
C HIS A 120 -3.49 -20.59 -1.37
N ILE A 121 -2.57 -19.62 -1.30
CA ILE A 121 -1.42 -19.50 -2.20
C ILE A 121 -0.22 -20.21 -1.54
N ASN A 122 0.27 -21.28 -2.17
CA ASN A 122 1.24 -22.16 -1.54
C ASN A 122 2.51 -22.40 -2.37
N LYS A 123 2.49 -22.12 -3.66
CA LYS A 123 3.59 -22.40 -4.59
C LYS A 123 4.39 -21.14 -4.91
N THR A 124 3.68 -20.08 -5.30
CA THR A 124 4.33 -18.85 -5.74
C THR A 124 4.79 -17.99 -4.56
N PRO A 125 6.06 -17.54 -4.55
CA PRO A 125 6.60 -16.77 -3.46
C PRO A 125 5.86 -15.42 -3.29
N ILE A 126 5.48 -15.13 -2.05
CA ILE A 126 4.81 -13.88 -1.68
C ILE A 126 5.81 -12.91 -1.06
N ILE A 127 5.84 -11.70 -1.57
CA ILE A 127 6.48 -10.54 -0.94
C ILE A 127 5.37 -9.70 -0.28
N ASP A 128 5.46 -9.51 1.02
CA ASP A 128 4.46 -8.74 1.78
C ASP A 128 5.05 -7.42 2.27
N SER A 129 4.38 -6.31 1.99
CA SER A 129 4.78 -4.99 2.47
C SER A 129 3.95 -4.59 3.68
N ILE A 130 4.60 -4.29 4.80
CA ILE A 130 3.96 -3.86 6.04
C ILE A 130 4.25 -2.38 6.27
N HIS A 131 3.20 -1.58 6.43
CA HIS A 131 3.30 -0.13 6.64
C HIS A 131 2.96 0.31 8.07
N LEU A 132 2.22 -0.52 8.82
CA LEU A 132 1.82 -0.20 10.18
C LEU A 132 2.83 -0.74 11.20
N ALA A 133 3.22 0.10 12.15
CA ALA A 133 4.08 -0.33 13.25
C ALA A 133 3.35 -1.30 14.19
N GLY A 134 4.05 -2.33 14.65
CA GLY A 134 3.51 -3.32 15.59
C GLY A 134 2.67 -4.43 14.95
N MET A 135 2.42 -4.37 13.65
CA MET A 135 1.81 -5.47 12.92
C MET A 135 2.91 -6.34 12.33
N GLY A 136 2.98 -7.60 12.74
CA GLY A 136 4.06 -8.33 12.17
C GLY A 136 4.34 -9.70 12.72
N GLU A 137 3.37 -10.57 12.71
CA GLU A 137 3.73 -11.98 12.76
C GLU A 137 4.36 -12.40 11.43
N ASP A 138 5.38 -13.23 11.53
CA ASP A 138 5.98 -13.88 10.37
C ASP A 138 5.00 -14.94 9.83
N LYS A 139 4.58 -14.78 8.58
CA LYS A 139 3.64 -15.72 7.95
C LYS A 139 4.41 -16.79 7.18
N ALA A 140 4.03 -18.04 7.39
CA ALA A 140 4.75 -19.19 6.83
C ALA A 140 4.85 -19.17 5.28
N ASN A 141 3.82 -18.66 4.62
CA ASN A 141 3.75 -18.57 3.16
C ASN A 141 4.35 -17.27 2.59
N VAL A 142 4.86 -16.35 3.43
CA VAL A 142 5.55 -15.14 2.97
C VAL A 142 7.04 -15.41 2.85
N TYR A 143 7.57 -15.21 1.65
CA TYR A 143 8.99 -15.41 1.37
C TYR A 143 9.84 -14.25 1.87
N ARG A 144 9.37 -13.00 1.70
CA ARG A 144 10.01 -11.78 2.18
C ARG A 144 8.97 -10.80 2.71
N THR A 145 9.33 -10.11 3.79
CA THR A 145 8.54 -9.01 4.35
C THR A 145 9.30 -7.72 4.15
N VAL A 146 8.68 -6.79 3.43
CA VAL A 146 9.20 -5.44 3.22
C VAL A 146 8.71 -4.53 4.34
N LEU A 147 9.64 -3.80 4.93
CA LEU A 147 9.45 -2.86 6.03
C LEU A 147 10.00 -1.50 5.62
N ILE A 148 9.35 -0.42 5.98
CA ILE A 148 9.68 0.92 5.46
C ILE A 148 10.80 1.61 6.23
N SER A 149 11.17 1.09 7.42
CA SER A 149 12.23 1.67 8.23
C SER A 149 12.92 0.64 9.15
N GLN A 150 14.09 1.01 9.65
CA GLN A 150 14.82 0.20 10.63
C GLN A 150 14.03 0.07 11.95
N GLU A 151 13.35 1.12 12.36
CA GLU A 151 12.51 1.11 13.57
C GLU A 151 11.35 0.12 13.41
N GLN A 152 10.67 0.17 12.27
CA GLN A 152 9.58 -0.77 11.98
C GLN A 152 10.10 -2.22 11.95
N LYS A 153 11.26 -2.46 11.32
CA LYS A 153 11.89 -3.78 11.31
C LYS A 153 12.18 -4.27 12.73
N SER A 154 12.69 -3.41 13.59
CA SER A 154 12.97 -3.76 14.98
C SER A 154 11.70 -4.15 15.74
N LYS A 155 10.62 -3.39 15.59
CA LYS A 155 9.32 -3.69 16.20
C LYS A 155 8.72 -4.99 15.65
N TRP A 156 8.82 -5.19 14.33
CA TRP A 156 8.34 -6.42 13.68
C TRP A 156 9.09 -7.66 14.18
N VAL A 157 10.41 -7.59 14.33
CA VAL A 157 11.21 -8.70 14.90
C VAL A 157 10.83 -8.96 16.36
N GLN A 158 10.59 -7.91 17.17
CA GLN A 158 10.10 -8.07 18.54
C GLN A 158 8.73 -8.74 18.61
N ALA A 159 7.89 -8.53 17.60
CA ALA A 159 6.58 -9.18 17.47
C ALA A 159 6.64 -10.60 16.86
N GLY A 160 7.84 -11.18 16.70
CA GLY A 160 8.02 -12.55 16.22
C GLY A 160 8.40 -12.69 14.75
N GLY A 161 8.66 -11.58 14.06
CA GLY A 161 9.12 -11.60 12.68
C GLY A 161 10.57 -12.14 12.54
N SER A 162 10.83 -12.88 11.48
CA SER A 162 12.15 -13.45 11.19
C SER A 162 13.11 -12.40 10.64
N PRO A 163 14.20 -12.06 11.33
CA PRO A 163 15.17 -11.06 10.87
C PRO A 163 15.70 -11.31 9.45
N GLN A 164 15.81 -12.58 9.06
CA GLN A 164 16.33 -13.02 7.77
C GLN A 164 15.32 -12.79 6.63
N ARG A 165 14.04 -12.74 6.93
CA ARG A 165 12.98 -12.46 5.95
C ARG A 165 12.69 -10.98 5.78
N GLY A 166 12.96 -10.15 6.79
CA GLY A 166 12.69 -8.74 6.79
C GLY A 166 13.70 -7.94 5.96
N VAL A 167 13.22 -7.21 4.96
CA VAL A 167 14.02 -6.32 4.10
C VAL A 167 13.51 -4.89 4.30
N ILE A 168 14.42 -3.92 4.36
CA ILE A 168 14.04 -2.51 4.47
C ILE A 168 14.04 -1.89 3.08
N ILE A 169 12.86 -1.44 2.65
CA ILE A 169 12.69 -0.65 1.43
C ILE A 169 11.82 0.56 1.81
N PRO A 170 12.40 1.77 1.81
CA PRO A 170 11.64 2.99 2.11
C PRO A 170 10.50 3.22 1.13
N VAL A 171 9.49 3.99 1.56
CA VAL A 171 8.38 4.37 0.70
C VAL A 171 8.91 5.19 -0.48
N PRO A 172 8.63 4.79 -1.73
CA PRO A 172 8.98 5.59 -2.89
C PRO A 172 8.19 6.90 -2.89
N VAL A 173 8.83 7.98 -3.28
CA VAL A 173 8.21 9.29 -3.44
C VAL A 173 8.40 9.73 -4.88
N GLU A 174 7.29 9.96 -5.58
CA GLU A 174 7.33 10.65 -6.86
C GLU A 174 7.59 12.13 -6.57
N VAL A 175 8.70 12.64 -7.09
CA VAL A 175 8.98 14.07 -7.01
C VAL A 175 8.29 14.72 -8.21
N PRO A 176 7.22 15.51 -7.99
CA PRO A 176 6.58 16.22 -9.10
C PRO A 176 7.57 17.22 -9.71
N GLU A 177 7.45 17.48 -11.01
CA GLU A 177 8.14 18.61 -11.62
C GLU A 177 7.71 19.88 -10.89
N TYR A 178 8.67 20.54 -10.28
CA TYR A 178 8.42 21.66 -9.38
C TYR A 178 8.32 22.96 -10.20
N ASP A 179 7.13 23.54 -10.22
CA ASP A 179 6.98 24.95 -10.58
C ASP A 179 7.08 25.79 -9.30
N SER A 180 8.26 26.38 -9.08
CA SER A 180 8.55 27.12 -7.86
C SER A 180 7.81 28.47 -7.74
N THR A 181 7.10 28.87 -8.79
CA THR A 181 6.47 30.21 -8.86
C THR A 181 5.05 30.23 -8.29
N SER A 182 4.35 29.09 -8.22
CA SER A 182 2.91 29.06 -7.95
C SER A 182 2.51 29.28 -6.50
N TYR A 183 3.29 28.79 -5.53
CA TYR A 183 2.85 28.81 -4.13
C TYR A 183 2.89 30.19 -3.47
N ILE A 184 3.88 31.02 -3.79
CA ILE A 184 3.99 32.38 -3.22
C ILE A 184 2.89 33.27 -3.80
N GLU A 185 2.59 33.12 -5.09
CA GLU A 185 1.51 33.86 -5.76
C GLU A 185 0.13 33.40 -5.31
N GLU A 186 -0.08 32.10 -5.13
CA GLU A 186 -1.35 31.51 -4.70
C GLU A 186 -1.75 31.93 -3.28
N PHE A 187 -0.78 32.00 -2.36
CA PHE A 187 -1.04 32.40 -0.98
C PHE A 187 -0.92 33.92 -0.72
N GLY A 188 -0.55 34.71 -1.74
CA GLY A 188 -0.43 36.16 -1.63
C GLY A 188 0.56 36.63 -0.57
N CYS A 189 1.56 35.82 -0.26
CA CYS A 189 2.55 36.10 0.78
C CYS A 189 3.73 36.85 0.21
N GLU A 190 3.96 38.08 0.64
CA GLU A 190 5.22 38.83 0.42
C GLU A 190 6.37 38.32 1.33
N CYS A 191 6.27 37.11 1.85
CA CYS A 191 7.25 36.55 2.80
C CYS A 191 8.48 35.98 2.08
N LYS A 192 9.64 36.16 2.69
CA LYS A 192 10.92 35.66 2.18
C LYS A 192 11.07 34.14 2.32
N PHE A 193 10.25 33.53 3.16
CA PHE A 193 10.33 32.13 3.48
C PHE A 193 8.96 31.61 3.89
N VAL A 194 8.51 30.51 3.28
CA VAL A 194 7.27 29.81 3.62
C VAL A 194 7.63 28.38 4.01
N PHE A 195 7.20 27.95 5.17
CA PHE A 195 7.19 26.55 5.51
C PHE A 195 5.77 26.12 5.87
N GLY A 196 5.45 24.89 5.53
CA GLY A 196 4.12 24.35 5.76
C GLY A 196 4.21 22.94 6.35
N MET A 197 3.14 22.56 6.99
CA MET A 197 2.93 21.21 7.49
C MET A 197 1.70 20.62 6.82
N HIS A 198 1.84 19.45 6.23
CA HIS A 198 0.72 18.68 5.71
C HIS A 198 0.50 17.48 6.61
N GLN A 199 -0.62 17.46 7.33
CA GLN A 199 -1.00 16.35 8.19
C GLN A 199 -2.45 15.95 7.91
N ARG A 200 -2.77 14.68 8.20
CA ARG A 200 -4.14 14.20 8.18
C ARG A 200 -4.94 14.93 9.26
N ASN A 201 -6.15 15.36 8.94
CA ASN A 201 -7.08 15.95 9.92
C ASN A 201 -7.65 14.84 10.83
N ASP A 202 -6.81 14.35 11.72
CA ASP A 202 -7.11 13.28 12.68
C ASP A 202 -6.47 13.67 14.02
N MET A 203 -7.26 13.82 15.04
CA MET A 203 -6.81 14.23 16.37
C MET A 203 -5.76 13.29 16.99
N HIS A 204 -5.69 12.03 16.53
CA HIS A 204 -4.70 11.06 17.01
C HIS A 204 -3.37 11.14 16.25
N ILE A 205 -3.34 11.82 15.10
CA ILE A 205 -2.17 11.95 14.22
C ILE A 205 -1.63 13.37 14.21
N PHE A 206 -2.49 14.36 14.47
CA PHE A 206 -2.09 15.76 14.49
C PHE A 206 -1.07 16.02 15.60
N SER A 207 0.07 16.59 15.23
CA SER A 207 1.08 17.05 16.20
C SER A 207 1.23 18.58 16.13
N PRO A 208 1.08 19.30 17.22
CA PRO A 208 1.35 20.74 17.27
C PRO A 208 2.84 21.08 17.27
N MET A 209 3.71 20.08 17.45
CA MET A 209 5.17 20.26 17.59
C MET A 209 5.82 21.20 16.55
N PRO A 210 5.44 21.18 15.25
CA PRO A 210 5.99 22.13 14.28
C PRO A 210 5.57 23.58 14.54
N LEU A 211 4.39 23.80 15.11
CA LEU A 211 3.93 25.14 15.51
C LEU A 211 4.68 25.63 16.76
N ASP A 212 4.86 24.76 17.75
CA ASP A 212 5.60 25.05 18.96
C ASP A 212 7.07 25.38 18.62
N ALA A 213 7.69 24.62 17.72
CA ALA A 213 9.04 24.87 17.23
C ALA A 213 9.18 26.22 16.50
N TYR A 214 8.14 26.62 15.75
CA TYR A 214 8.11 27.93 15.10
C TYR A 214 8.05 29.08 16.12
N GLU A 215 7.22 28.97 17.15
CA GLU A 215 7.13 29.97 18.21
C GLU A 215 8.46 30.13 18.97
N GLU A 216 9.19 29.04 19.23
CA GLU A 216 10.50 29.07 19.84
C GLU A 216 11.57 29.76 18.96
N ILE A 217 11.49 29.63 17.62
CA ILE A 217 12.42 30.31 16.71
C ILE A 217 12.17 31.83 16.65
N GLN A 218 10.93 32.27 16.92
CA GLN A 218 10.57 33.68 16.90
C GLN A 218 10.86 34.39 18.23
N SER A 219 11.06 33.70 19.33
CA SER A 219 11.35 34.24 20.65
C SER A 219 12.86 34.48 20.82
#